data_091aa977f0da602199aeb6d98264dc52
#
_entry.id   091aa977f0da602199aeb6d98264dc52
#
_cell.length_a   1.000
_cell.length_b   1.000
_cell.length_c   1.000
_cell.angle_alpha   90.00
_cell.angle_beta   90.00
_cell.angle_gamma   90.00
#
_symmetry.space_group_name_H-M   'P 1'
#
loop_
_entity.id
_entity.type
_entity.pdbx_description
1 polymer ?
#
loop_
_entity_poly.entity_id
_entity_poly.type
_entity_poly.pdbx_seq_one_letter_code
_entity_poly.pdbx_strand_id
1 'polypeptide(L)'
;MPFFEEMEIGRRREIGSYTFTAESIKTFAAKFDPQRFHLDEEEGKNSLFGGLAASGWHVGSACMSLLVADGQRLAREAAERGEEVAVWGPSPGFRDLRWIRPVLAGDTVSYANVVIDKRTSASRPGWGILTARTTGTNQRGEEVYAITASAFVPLRVKGA
;
A
#
# COMPACT_ATOMS: atom_id res chain seq x y z
N MET A 1 1.73 9.63 -13.49
CA MET A 1 2.58 8.53 -13.00
C MET A 1 3.60 8.18 -14.08
N PRO A 2 4.73 7.51 -13.77
CA PRO A 2 5.71 7.10 -14.78
C PRO A 2 5.16 6.00 -15.72
N PHE A 3 5.70 5.93 -16.93
CA PHE A 3 5.45 4.84 -17.87
C PHE A 3 6.24 3.57 -17.49
N PHE A 4 5.88 2.44 -18.10
CA PHE A 4 6.49 1.15 -17.81
C PHE A 4 8.03 1.14 -18.00
N GLU A 5 8.53 1.81 -19.04
CA GLU A 5 9.97 1.89 -19.34
C GLU A 5 10.76 2.60 -18.23
N GLU A 6 10.14 3.57 -17.58
CA GLU A 6 10.73 4.40 -16.52
C GLU A 6 10.79 3.70 -15.15
N MET A 7 10.14 2.55 -15.04
CA MET A 7 10.13 1.79 -13.80
C MET A 7 11.40 0.94 -13.67
N GLU A 8 12.08 1.05 -12.52
CA GLU A 8 13.34 0.36 -12.25
C GLU A 8 13.13 -0.72 -11.17
N ILE A 9 13.60 -1.95 -11.45
CA ILE A 9 13.61 -3.03 -10.46
C ILE A 9 14.61 -2.67 -9.34
N GLY A 10 14.20 -2.90 -8.10
CA GLY A 10 14.97 -2.57 -6.90
C GLY A 10 14.79 -1.11 -6.42
N ARG A 11 14.17 -0.25 -7.19
CA ARG A 11 13.87 1.12 -6.75
C ARG A 11 12.90 1.11 -5.57
N ARG A 12 13.39 1.54 -4.41
CA ARG A 12 12.60 1.73 -3.18
C ARG A 12 12.05 3.14 -3.13
N ARG A 13 10.80 3.25 -2.72
CA ARG A 13 10.11 4.53 -2.53
C ARG A 13 9.32 4.51 -1.22
N GLU A 14 9.53 5.52 -0.40
CA GLU A 14 8.67 5.79 0.75
C GLU A 14 7.36 6.42 0.26
N ILE A 15 6.23 5.88 0.71
CA ILE A 15 4.90 6.32 0.26
C ILE A 15 4.12 7.08 1.33
N GLY A 16 4.66 7.15 2.54
CA GLY A 16 4.08 7.90 3.65
C GLY A 16 3.86 7.06 4.91
N SER A 17 3.26 7.69 5.91
CA SER A 17 2.99 7.07 7.21
C SER A 17 1.55 7.30 7.62
N TYR A 18 1.00 6.40 8.42
CA TYR A 18 -0.33 6.48 9.00
C TYR A 18 -0.29 6.16 10.50
N THR A 19 -0.90 7.00 11.32
CA THR A 19 -1.04 6.77 12.77
C THR A 19 -2.38 6.14 13.07
N PHE A 20 -2.36 4.97 13.69
CA PHE A 20 -3.55 4.22 14.06
C PHE A 20 -4.06 4.69 15.43
N THR A 21 -4.96 5.67 15.44
CA THR A 21 -5.60 6.13 16.68
C THR A 21 -6.65 5.14 17.13
N ALA A 22 -6.98 5.11 18.44
CA ALA A 22 -8.07 4.27 18.97
C ALA A 22 -9.39 4.56 18.25
N GLU A 23 -9.67 5.82 17.95
CA GLU A 23 -10.86 6.24 17.23
C GLU A 23 -10.90 5.68 15.82
N SER A 24 -9.80 5.82 15.04
CA SER A 24 -9.74 5.31 13.67
C SER A 24 -9.84 3.79 13.60
N ILE A 25 -9.23 3.09 14.56
CA ILE A 25 -9.33 1.63 14.70
C ILE A 25 -10.78 1.21 14.91
N LYS A 26 -11.45 1.76 15.92
CA LYS A 26 -12.84 1.44 16.27
C LYS A 26 -13.79 1.80 15.12
N THR A 27 -13.59 2.95 14.50
CA THR A 27 -14.41 3.40 13.34
C THR A 27 -14.32 2.46 12.16
N PHE A 28 -13.11 2.05 11.80
CA PHE A 28 -12.91 1.06 10.73
C PHE A 28 -13.51 -0.30 11.10
N ALA A 29 -13.22 -0.77 12.30
CA ALA A 29 -13.65 -2.08 12.77
C ALA A 29 -15.18 -2.19 12.84
N ALA A 30 -15.85 -1.20 13.38
CA ALA A 30 -17.32 -1.19 13.48
C ALA A 30 -18.01 -1.36 12.11
N LYS A 31 -17.36 -0.93 11.04
CA LYS A 31 -17.91 -0.98 9.69
C LYS A 31 -17.50 -2.23 8.91
N PHE A 32 -16.28 -2.73 9.10
CA PHE A 32 -15.68 -3.71 8.21
C PHE A 32 -15.17 -4.99 8.89
N ASP A 33 -14.88 -4.95 10.20
CA ASP A 33 -14.31 -6.08 10.96
C ASP A 33 -14.67 -5.99 12.44
N PRO A 34 -15.96 -6.19 12.79
CA PRO A 34 -16.48 -5.90 14.14
C PRO A 34 -16.12 -6.97 15.18
N GLN A 35 -14.85 -7.35 15.24
CA GLN A 35 -14.33 -8.24 16.27
C GLN A 35 -14.01 -7.44 17.54
N ARG A 36 -14.32 -8.03 18.73
CA ARG A 36 -14.26 -7.34 20.03
C ARG A 36 -12.93 -6.66 20.30
N PHE A 37 -11.81 -7.32 20.00
CA PHE A 37 -10.47 -6.80 20.23
C PHE A 37 -10.06 -5.64 19.29
N HIS A 38 -10.90 -5.31 18.30
CA HIS A 38 -10.78 -4.12 17.46
C HIS A 38 -11.75 -2.99 17.85
N LEU A 39 -12.74 -3.31 18.70
CA LEU A 39 -13.81 -2.38 19.09
C LEU A 39 -13.68 -1.86 20.52
N ASP A 40 -13.10 -2.65 21.41
CA ASP A 40 -13.03 -2.35 22.83
C ASP A 40 -11.61 -2.52 23.37
N GLU A 41 -11.17 -1.58 24.21
CA GLU A 41 -9.81 -1.53 24.72
C GLU A 41 -9.53 -2.63 25.75
N GLU A 42 -10.50 -2.95 26.62
CA GLU A 42 -10.34 -4.01 27.62
C GLU A 42 -10.37 -5.39 26.97
N GLU A 43 -11.26 -5.60 26.00
CA GLU A 43 -11.28 -6.82 25.18
C GLU A 43 -9.98 -6.97 24.39
N GLY A 44 -9.45 -5.88 23.82
CA GLY A 44 -8.15 -5.86 23.13
C GLY A 44 -6.99 -6.21 24.06
N LYS A 45 -6.98 -5.62 25.26
CA LYS A 45 -5.96 -5.88 26.29
C LYS A 45 -5.98 -7.33 26.77
N ASN A 46 -7.16 -7.91 26.91
CA ASN A 46 -7.35 -9.30 27.35
C ASN A 46 -7.23 -10.32 26.22
N SER A 47 -6.99 -9.87 24.98
CA SER A 47 -6.76 -10.72 23.79
C SER A 47 -5.29 -11.09 23.64
N LEU A 48 -5.02 -11.92 22.61
CA LEU A 48 -3.64 -12.25 22.19
C LEU A 48 -2.84 -11.03 21.73
N PHE A 49 -3.47 -9.89 21.44
CA PHE A 49 -2.80 -8.67 21.00
C PHE A 49 -2.25 -7.84 22.16
N GLY A 50 -2.79 -7.97 23.38
CA GLY A 50 -2.35 -7.22 24.54
C GLY A 50 -2.70 -5.73 24.52
N GLY A 51 -3.61 -5.31 23.64
CA GLY A 51 -4.09 -3.94 23.48
C GLY A 51 -5.13 -3.84 22.37
N LEU A 52 -5.74 -2.67 22.22
CA LEU A 52 -6.65 -2.37 21.11
C LEU A 52 -5.88 -2.46 19.79
N ALA A 53 -6.14 -3.47 18.99
CA ALA A 53 -5.43 -3.74 17.75
C ALA A 53 -6.21 -3.23 16.52
N ALA A 54 -5.52 -2.70 15.53
CA ALA A 54 -6.11 -2.41 14.22
C ALA A 54 -6.39 -3.73 13.48
N SER A 55 -7.55 -3.78 12.79
CA SER A 55 -7.79 -4.85 11.83
C SER A 55 -6.66 -4.88 10.78
N GLY A 56 -6.23 -6.06 10.38
CA GLY A 56 -5.26 -6.20 9.29
C GLY A 56 -5.74 -5.54 8.00
N TRP A 57 -7.05 -5.56 7.75
CA TRP A 57 -7.66 -4.85 6.61
C TRP A 57 -7.59 -3.33 6.76
N HIS A 58 -7.63 -2.79 7.98
CA HIS A 58 -7.38 -1.36 8.22
C HIS A 58 -5.94 -0.98 7.86
N VAL A 59 -4.97 -1.82 8.28
CA VAL A 59 -3.55 -1.62 7.94
C VAL A 59 -3.34 -1.65 6.43
N GLY A 60 -3.96 -2.60 5.72
CA GLY A 60 -3.92 -2.68 4.26
C GLY A 60 -4.62 -1.50 3.56
N SER A 61 -5.76 -1.04 4.11
CA SER A 61 -6.50 0.10 3.57
C SER A 61 -5.74 1.42 3.72
N ALA A 62 -5.07 1.63 4.87
CA ALA A 62 -4.19 2.77 5.09
C ALA A 62 -3.01 2.77 4.08
N CYS A 63 -2.39 1.60 3.87
CA CYS A 63 -1.36 1.43 2.84
C CYS A 63 -1.86 1.82 1.44
N MET A 64 -3.04 1.34 1.04
CA MET A 64 -3.63 1.66 -0.27
C MET A 64 -3.93 3.15 -0.41
N SER A 65 -4.48 3.78 0.61
CA SER A 65 -4.74 5.22 0.62
C SER A 65 -3.47 6.04 0.36
N LEU A 66 -2.37 5.67 1.03
CA LEU A 66 -1.07 6.32 0.86
C LEU A 66 -0.47 6.06 -0.53
N LEU A 67 -0.57 4.83 -1.06
CA LEU A 67 -0.13 4.51 -2.42
C LEU A 67 -0.84 5.36 -3.47
N VAL A 68 -2.15 5.52 -3.34
CA VAL A 68 -2.96 6.35 -4.26
C VAL A 68 -2.57 7.82 -4.13
N ALA A 69 -2.46 8.35 -2.91
CA ALA A 69 -2.08 9.74 -2.65
C ALA A 69 -0.69 10.06 -3.20
N ASP A 70 0.28 9.17 -3.01
CA ASP A 70 1.64 9.31 -3.54
C ASP A 70 1.65 9.28 -5.08
N GLY A 71 0.90 8.36 -5.69
CA GLY A 71 0.75 8.32 -7.15
C GLY A 71 0.13 9.60 -7.72
N GLN A 72 -0.89 10.14 -7.07
CA GLN A 72 -1.51 11.42 -7.46
C GLN A 72 -0.55 12.60 -7.30
N ARG A 73 0.26 12.63 -6.23
CA ARG A 73 1.29 13.64 -6.03
C ARG A 73 2.32 13.61 -7.17
N LEU A 74 2.86 12.43 -7.48
CA LEU A 74 3.82 12.25 -8.57
C LEU A 74 3.24 12.66 -9.93
N ALA A 75 1.96 12.37 -10.16
CA ALA A 75 1.29 12.76 -11.40
C ALA A 75 1.17 14.29 -11.52
N ARG A 76 0.82 14.98 -10.42
CA ARG A 76 0.77 16.45 -10.40
C ARG A 76 2.15 17.07 -10.64
N GLU A 77 3.17 16.60 -9.92
CA GLU A 77 4.54 17.10 -10.07
C GLU A 77 5.08 16.92 -11.51
N ALA A 78 4.79 15.79 -12.16
CA ALA A 78 5.16 15.56 -13.55
C ALA A 78 4.42 16.50 -14.51
N ALA A 79 3.11 16.68 -14.31
CA ALA A 79 2.32 17.61 -15.13
C ALA A 79 2.80 19.07 -14.98
N GLU A 80 3.17 19.50 -13.79
CA GLU A 80 3.76 20.83 -13.56
C GLU A 80 5.10 21.04 -14.29
N ARG A 81 5.86 19.98 -14.53
CA ARG A 81 7.08 20.00 -15.35
C ARG A 81 6.81 19.88 -16.87
N GLY A 82 5.54 19.78 -17.28
CA GLY A 82 5.15 19.57 -18.67
C GLY A 82 5.43 18.15 -19.20
N GLU A 83 5.65 17.19 -18.30
CA GLU A 83 5.88 15.78 -18.65
C GLU A 83 4.57 15.05 -18.91
N GLU A 84 4.60 14.09 -19.83
CA GLU A 84 3.47 13.20 -20.07
C GLU A 84 3.25 12.27 -18.88
N VAL A 85 2.00 12.14 -18.46
CA VAL A 85 1.62 11.37 -17.27
C VAL A 85 0.90 10.08 -17.66
N ALA A 86 1.45 8.93 -17.30
CA ALA A 86 0.82 7.64 -17.50
C ALA A 86 -0.39 7.45 -16.56
N VAL A 87 -1.48 6.92 -17.10
CA VAL A 87 -2.65 6.47 -16.32
C VAL A 87 -2.54 4.96 -16.13
N TRP A 88 -2.24 4.54 -14.92
CA TRP A 88 -2.09 3.12 -14.60
C TRP A 88 -3.45 2.41 -14.62
N GLY A 89 -3.43 1.17 -15.07
CA GLY A 89 -4.60 0.29 -15.07
C GLY A 89 -4.84 -0.37 -13.70
N PRO A 90 -5.87 -1.23 -13.63
CA PRO A 90 -6.22 -1.95 -12.41
C PRO A 90 -5.14 -2.96 -12.03
N SER A 91 -5.16 -3.37 -10.77
CA SER A 91 -4.37 -4.51 -10.28
C SER A 91 -5.00 -5.82 -10.75
N PRO A 92 -4.24 -6.75 -11.36
CA PRO A 92 -4.73 -8.10 -11.63
C PRO A 92 -4.78 -8.97 -10.37
N GLY A 93 -4.25 -8.50 -9.24
CA GLY A 93 -4.26 -9.21 -7.98
C GLY A 93 -3.01 -9.01 -7.13
N PHE A 94 -2.98 -9.72 -6.03
CA PHE A 94 -1.87 -9.70 -5.07
C PHE A 94 -1.60 -11.11 -4.52
N ARG A 95 -0.43 -11.26 -3.89
CA ARG A 95 0.00 -12.46 -3.15
C ARG A 95 0.82 -12.07 -1.93
N ASP A 96 1.11 -13.05 -1.09
CA ASP A 96 2.00 -12.92 0.07
C ASP A 96 1.58 -11.78 1.03
N LEU A 97 0.26 -11.57 1.17
CA LEU A 97 -0.27 -10.66 2.19
C LEU A 97 0.03 -11.24 3.56
N ARG A 98 0.70 -10.45 4.41
CA ARG A 98 1.06 -10.83 5.78
C ARG A 98 0.83 -9.69 6.75
N TRP A 99 0.18 -10.00 7.84
CA TRP A 99 0.13 -9.20 9.06
C TRP A 99 1.12 -9.82 10.05
N ILE A 100 2.33 -9.27 10.06
CA ILE A 100 3.50 -9.89 10.69
C ILE A 100 3.49 -9.69 12.20
N ARG A 101 3.04 -8.50 12.63
CA ARG A 101 2.83 -8.13 14.04
C ARG A 101 1.56 -7.31 14.17
N PRO A 102 0.91 -7.33 15.35
CA PRO A 102 -0.24 -6.46 15.59
C PRO A 102 0.18 -4.99 15.50
N VAL A 103 -0.69 -4.18 14.95
CA VAL A 103 -0.62 -2.72 15.00
C VAL A 103 -1.58 -2.27 16.07
N LEU A 104 -1.09 -1.67 17.14
CA LEU A 104 -1.88 -1.25 18.29
C LEU A 104 -2.26 0.25 18.19
N ALA A 105 -3.25 0.63 18.98
CA ALA A 105 -3.63 2.03 19.12
C ALA A 105 -2.43 2.88 19.55
N GLY A 106 -2.16 3.96 18.81
CA GLY A 106 -1.00 4.83 18.96
C GLY A 106 0.19 4.48 18.09
N ASP A 107 0.22 3.32 17.44
CA ASP A 107 1.28 2.98 16.50
C ASP A 107 1.21 3.85 15.23
N THR A 108 2.38 4.25 14.75
CA THR A 108 2.56 4.89 13.45
C THR A 108 3.30 3.93 12.53
N VAL A 109 2.69 3.60 11.41
CA VAL A 109 3.27 2.70 10.39
C VAL A 109 3.72 3.52 9.19
N SER A 110 5.01 3.41 8.86
CA SER A 110 5.61 3.97 7.64
C SER A 110 5.65 2.91 6.57
N TYR A 111 5.18 3.25 5.37
CA TYR A 111 5.11 2.31 4.25
C TYR A 111 6.12 2.63 3.17
N ALA A 112 6.70 1.57 2.62
CA ALA A 112 7.62 1.65 1.49
C ALA A 112 7.26 0.62 0.42
N ASN A 113 7.50 0.99 -0.83
CA ASN A 113 7.24 0.17 -2.00
C ASN A 113 8.53 -0.09 -2.78
N VAL A 114 8.76 -1.34 -3.19
CA VAL A 114 9.92 -1.74 -4.00
C VAL A 114 9.43 -2.50 -5.23
N VAL A 115 9.82 -2.05 -6.41
CA VAL A 115 9.59 -2.80 -7.65
C VAL A 115 10.47 -4.04 -7.65
N ILE A 116 9.87 -5.21 -7.76
CA ILE A 116 10.60 -6.50 -7.71
C ILE A 116 10.60 -7.25 -9.04
N ASP A 117 9.66 -6.92 -9.93
CA ASP A 117 9.58 -7.51 -11.27
C ASP A 117 8.80 -6.60 -12.22
N LYS A 118 9.15 -6.64 -13.50
CA LYS A 118 8.37 -6.01 -14.57
C LYS A 118 8.46 -6.84 -15.86
N ARG A 119 7.34 -6.97 -16.56
CA ARG A 119 7.27 -7.64 -17.84
C ARG A 119 6.19 -7.04 -18.73
N THR A 120 6.33 -7.14 -20.02
CA THR A 120 5.25 -6.79 -20.96
C THR A 120 4.08 -7.77 -20.82
N SER A 121 2.88 -7.30 -21.04
CA SER A 121 1.68 -8.14 -21.00
C SER A 121 1.54 -8.91 -22.31
N ALA A 122 1.45 -10.24 -22.24
CA ALA A 122 1.22 -11.07 -23.41
C ALA A 122 -0.23 -10.97 -23.95
N SER A 123 -1.20 -10.69 -23.05
CA SER A 123 -2.62 -10.65 -23.40
C SER A 123 -3.17 -9.24 -23.66
N ARG A 124 -2.41 -8.19 -23.34
CA ARG A 124 -2.83 -6.80 -23.48
C ARG A 124 -1.73 -5.97 -24.14
N PRO A 125 -1.71 -5.88 -25.49
CA PRO A 125 -0.76 -5.01 -26.20
C PRO A 125 -0.81 -3.56 -25.69
N GLY A 126 0.35 -2.91 -25.59
CA GLY A 126 0.46 -1.55 -25.04
C GLY A 126 0.53 -1.48 -23.51
N TRP A 127 0.51 -2.61 -22.80
CA TRP A 127 0.60 -2.67 -21.35
C TRP A 127 1.75 -3.54 -20.86
N GLY A 128 2.37 -3.11 -19.79
CA GLY A 128 3.24 -3.92 -18.95
C GLY A 128 2.55 -4.33 -17.65
N ILE A 129 3.09 -5.32 -16.98
CA ILE A 129 2.73 -5.72 -15.63
C ILE A 129 3.93 -5.41 -14.74
N LEU A 130 3.70 -4.54 -13.77
CA LEU A 130 4.66 -4.22 -12.73
C LEU A 130 4.28 -4.99 -11.47
N THR A 131 5.25 -5.65 -10.83
CA THR A 131 5.07 -6.30 -9.55
C THR A 131 5.93 -5.58 -8.51
N ALA A 132 5.30 -5.20 -7.41
CA ALA A 132 5.97 -4.50 -6.32
C ALA A 132 5.65 -5.13 -4.97
N ARG A 133 6.63 -5.13 -4.07
CA ARG A 133 6.47 -5.48 -2.67
C ARG A 133 6.30 -4.18 -1.88
N THR A 134 5.23 -4.10 -1.10
CA THR A 134 5.01 -3.02 -0.14
C THR A 134 5.17 -3.57 1.27
N THR A 135 5.91 -2.86 2.10
CA THR A 135 6.11 -3.19 3.52
C THR A 135 5.66 -2.03 4.40
N GLY A 136 5.16 -2.35 5.57
CA GLY A 136 4.86 -1.38 6.63
C GLY A 136 5.74 -1.65 7.85
N THR A 137 6.37 -0.60 8.36
CA THR A 137 7.28 -0.66 9.53
C THR A 137 6.77 0.30 10.60
N ASN A 138 6.64 -0.17 11.85
CA ASN A 138 6.20 0.70 12.94
C ASN A 138 7.31 1.63 13.44
N GLN A 139 7.00 2.52 14.37
CA GLN A 139 7.95 3.50 14.94
C GLN A 139 9.12 2.85 15.73
N ARG A 140 9.04 1.56 16.02
CA ARG A 140 10.12 0.79 16.66
C ARG A 140 11.07 0.11 15.65
N GLY A 141 10.85 0.33 14.34
CA GLY A 141 11.63 -0.32 13.28
C GLY A 141 11.22 -1.77 12.98
N GLU A 142 10.07 -2.22 13.47
CA GLU A 142 9.58 -3.59 13.27
C GLU A 142 8.65 -3.67 12.04
N GLU A 143 8.89 -4.64 11.15
CA GLU A 143 7.98 -4.93 10.04
C GLU A 143 6.68 -5.50 10.59
N VAL A 144 5.56 -4.85 10.30
CA VAL A 144 4.20 -5.21 10.75
C VAL A 144 3.31 -5.70 9.61
N TYR A 145 3.63 -5.30 8.38
CA TYR A 145 2.81 -5.55 7.19
C TYR A 145 3.67 -5.79 5.96
N ALA A 146 3.27 -6.74 5.12
CA ALA A 146 3.85 -6.94 3.81
C ALA A 146 2.78 -7.43 2.81
N ILE A 147 2.90 -7.01 1.54
CA ILE A 147 2.10 -7.47 0.43
C ILE A 147 2.91 -7.39 -0.86
N THR A 148 2.69 -8.34 -1.76
CA THR A 148 3.18 -8.29 -3.14
C THR A 148 2.00 -8.11 -4.07
N ALA A 149 1.92 -6.97 -4.75
CA ALA A 149 0.83 -6.66 -5.67
C ALA A 149 1.36 -6.35 -7.06
N SER A 150 0.52 -6.58 -8.07
CA SER A 150 0.82 -6.23 -9.45
C SER A 150 -0.13 -5.13 -9.94
N ALA A 151 0.31 -4.36 -10.94
CA ALA A 151 -0.50 -3.34 -11.60
C ALA A 151 -0.22 -3.35 -13.10
N PHE A 152 -1.23 -3.03 -13.90
CA PHE A 152 -1.05 -2.72 -15.30
C PHE A 152 -0.50 -1.30 -15.45
N VAL A 153 0.61 -1.17 -16.17
CA VAL A 153 1.28 0.10 -16.45
C VAL A 153 1.37 0.28 -17.97
N PRO A 154 0.93 1.41 -18.54
CA PRO A 154 1.00 1.60 -19.97
C PRO A 154 2.45 1.70 -20.44
N LEU A 155 2.72 1.12 -21.61
CA LEU A 155 3.96 1.38 -22.33
C LEU A 155 3.90 2.77 -22.97
N ARG A 156 5.04 3.43 -23.05
CA ARG A 156 5.12 4.67 -23.85
C ARG A 156 4.93 4.32 -25.32
N VAL A 157 3.93 4.90 -25.95
CA VAL A 157 3.74 4.74 -27.40
C VAL A 157 4.95 5.37 -28.08
N LYS A 158 5.75 4.56 -28.78
CA LYS A 158 6.78 5.13 -29.64
C LYS A 158 6.04 5.92 -30.72
N GLY A 159 6.28 7.23 -30.76
CA GLY A 159 5.71 8.09 -31.80
C GLY A 159 5.86 7.47 -33.16
N ALA A 160 4.79 7.50 -33.94
CA ALA A 160 4.81 7.10 -35.34
C ALA A 160 5.64 8.06 -36.16
#